data_f1313f06608b924e9d75475575f6c13c
#
_entry.id   f1313f06608b924e9d75475575f6c13c
#
_cell.length_a   1.000
_cell.length_b   1.000
_cell.length_c   1.000
_cell.angle_alpha   90.00
_cell.angle_beta   90.00
_cell.angle_gamma   90.00
#
_symmetry.space_group_name_H-M   'P 1'
#
loop_
_entity.id
_entity.type
_entity.pdbx_description
1 polymer ?
#
loop_
_entity_poly.entity_id
_entity_poly.type
_entity_poly.pdbx_seq_one_letter_code
_entity_poly.pdbx_strand_id
1 'polypeptide(L)'
;MRTDEKHSQPPGLTAAQRQRAVGAVVAAATGDALGAPYEFQAPVVDSEEIAMIGGGVLGWQPGEWTDDTSMAIVVLEAALAASDHHDLRLESAQDHIAREWYSWSLGTPDIGNLTSHVLRSAADIGREAGHYAPRAVDFRAAAAKAHEDHPTSAGNGSLMRAHASVLPYLLSPDADAAEAIASVCRLTHVHPDTIEACILWGFAVRHAILTGELDVRVGLDQLEPERRTAWQDRIEEAEESTPVMFRRNGWVVGAFQAAWAAIAGVGPIPEGKFAQRDALVAALEAAARAGYDTDTVACITGSLMGAALGHKAVPPEWRRVLFGWPGYEVEELANLVERVIAPQVAEEPIP
;
A
#
# COMPACT_ATOMS: atom_id res chain seq x y z
N MET A 1 1.10 8.01 52.60
CA MET A 1 1.77 8.48 51.38
C MET A 1 1.27 7.63 50.24
N ARG A 2 0.30 8.11 49.46
CA ARG A 2 -0.08 7.45 48.19
C ARG A 2 0.81 8.05 47.15
N THR A 3 1.64 7.24 46.54
CA THR A 3 2.42 7.60 45.33
C THR A 3 1.43 7.61 44.16
N ASP A 4 1.08 8.79 43.72
CA ASP A 4 0.41 8.99 42.40
C ASP A 4 1.40 8.55 41.30
N GLU A 5 1.32 7.31 40.86
CA GLU A 5 1.84 6.88 39.58
C GLU A 5 0.99 7.60 38.52
N LYS A 6 1.47 8.74 38.06
CA LYS A 6 0.99 9.32 36.82
C LYS A 6 1.26 8.29 35.71
N HIS A 7 0.25 7.58 35.29
CA HIS A 7 0.25 6.85 34.03
C HIS A 7 0.43 7.90 32.92
N SER A 8 1.67 8.13 32.52
CA SER A 8 1.94 8.90 31.31
C SER A 8 1.35 8.10 30.15
N GLN A 9 0.34 8.62 29.49
CA GLN A 9 -0.09 8.10 28.21
C GLN A 9 1.14 8.00 27.30
N PRO A 10 1.27 6.90 26.49
CA PRO A 10 2.36 6.82 25.54
C PRO A 10 2.36 8.04 24.63
N PRO A 11 3.54 8.58 24.29
CA PRO A 11 3.62 9.76 23.44
C PRO A 11 2.97 9.45 22.09
N GLY A 12 2.04 10.28 21.65
CA GLY A 12 1.41 10.18 20.34
C GLY A 12 2.37 10.52 19.20
N LEU A 13 1.91 10.43 17.96
CA LEU A 13 2.70 10.72 16.77
C LEU A 13 3.22 12.18 16.75
N THR A 14 4.50 12.33 16.49
CA THR A 14 5.14 13.63 16.26
C THR A 14 4.77 14.23 14.90
N ALA A 15 4.98 15.54 14.74
CA ALA A 15 4.76 16.22 13.45
C ALA A 15 5.57 15.58 12.29
N ALA A 16 6.80 15.12 12.54
CA ALA A 16 7.61 14.44 11.53
C ALA A 16 7.00 13.08 11.12
N GLN A 17 6.51 12.30 12.09
CA GLN A 17 5.85 11.02 11.84
C GLN A 17 4.54 11.20 11.07
N ARG A 18 3.76 12.22 11.39
CA ARG A 18 2.54 12.58 10.63
C ARG A 18 2.88 12.93 9.18
N GLN A 19 3.92 13.75 8.93
CA GLN A 19 4.37 14.09 7.58
C GLN A 19 4.81 12.84 6.79
N ARG A 20 5.42 11.87 7.46
CA ARG A 20 5.82 10.59 6.88
C ARG A 20 4.61 9.69 6.60
N ALA A 21 3.62 9.65 7.48
CA ALA A 21 2.37 8.91 7.25
C ALA A 21 1.63 9.44 6.01
N VAL A 22 1.50 10.77 5.87
CA VAL A 22 0.97 11.39 4.64
C VAL A 22 1.84 11.04 3.44
N GLY A 23 3.17 11.03 3.64
CA GLY A 23 4.15 10.66 2.61
C GLY A 23 3.93 9.27 2.05
N ALA A 24 3.62 8.30 2.90
CA ALA A 24 3.37 6.92 2.49
C ALA A 24 2.26 6.81 1.43
N VAL A 25 1.18 7.56 1.59
CA VAL A 25 0.04 7.51 0.65
C VAL A 25 0.27 8.41 -0.57
N VAL A 26 0.75 9.65 -0.37
CA VAL A 26 0.97 10.58 -1.49
C VAL A 26 2.07 10.09 -2.43
N ALA A 27 3.15 9.48 -1.91
CA ALA A 27 4.19 8.95 -2.77
C ALA A 27 3.79 7.61 -3.41
N ALA A 28 2.94 6.80 -2.75
CA ALA A 28 2.33 5.63 -3.37
C ALA A 28 1.49 6.04 -4.59
N ALA A 29 0.56 6.98 -4.43
CA ALA A 29 -0.25 7.51 -5.53
C ALA A 29 0.59 8.18 -6.63
N THR A 30 1.73 8.78 -6.25
CA THR A 30 2.69 9.34 -7.22
C THR A 30 3.35 8.24 -8.05
N GLY A 31 3.78 7.14 -7.40
CA GLY A 31 4.36 5.99 -8.08
C GLY A 31 3.37 5.32 -9.03
N ASP A 32 2.15 5.08 -8.56
CA ASP A 32 1.02 4.57 -9.32
C ASP A 32 0.80 5.40 -10.61
N ALA A 33 0.53 6.69 -10.50
CA ALA A 33 0.32 7.58 -11.64
C ALA A 33 1.55 7.73 -12.56
N LEU A 34 2.77 7.59 -12.01
CA LEU A 34 4.01 7.61 -12.80
C LEU A 34 4.20 6.32 -13.59
N GLY A 35 3.85 5.17 -13.00
CA GLY A 35 3.98 3.85 -13.62
C GLY A 35 2.92 3.55 -14.67
N ALA A 36 1.69 4.05 -14.51
CA ALA A 36 0.53 3.75 -15.33
C ALA A 36 0.76 3.86 -16.87
N PRO A 37 1.47 4.88 -17.40
CA PRO A 37 1.75 4.96 -18.83
C PRO A 37 2.63 3.84 -19.39
N TYR A 38 3.41 3.18 -18.55
CA TYR A 38 4.42 2.18 -18.93
C TYR A 38 3.97 0.74 -18.68
N GLU A 39 2.80 0.56 -18.08
CA GLU A 39 2.22 -0.75 -17.76
C GLU A 39 1.96 -1.59 -19.03
N PHE A 40 2.04 -2.91 -18.87
CA PHE A 40 1.91 -3.92 -19.95
C PHE A 40 2.97 -3.84 -21.04
N GLN A 41 4.04 -3.08 -20.84
CA GLN A 41 5.12 -2.90 -21.82
C GLN A 41 6.39 -3.63 -21.35
N ALA A 42 7.34 -3.79 -22.28
CA ALA A 42 8.68 -4.24 -21.95
C ALA A 42 9.43 -3.16 -21.12
N PRO A 43 10.49 -3.54 -20.37
CA PRO A 43 11.29 -2.59 -19.64
C PRO A 43 11.74 -1.39 -20.49
N VAL A 44 11.64 -0.19 -19.90
CA VAL A 44 12.07 1.06 -20.55
C VAL A 44 13.59 1.17 -20.51
N VAL A 45 14.21 1.50 -21.64
CA VAL A 45 15.67 1.64 -21.73
C VAL A 45 16.17 2.88 -20.97
N ASP A 46 17.40 2.85 -20.47
CA ASP A 46 17.96 3.93 -19.63
C ASP A 46 18.03 5.29 -20.33
N SER A 47 18.08 5.31 -21.68
CA SER A 47 18.11 6.56 -22.45
C SER A 47 16.77 7.26 -22.57
N GLU A 48 15.67 6.61 -22.20
CA GLU A 48 14.34 7.20 -22.20
C GLU A 48 14.01 7.80 -20.83
N GLU A 49 13.42 8.98 -20.82
CA GLU A 49 12.96 9.65 -19.62
C GLU A 49 11.68 8.99 -19.10
N ILE A 50 11.61 8.76 -17.79
CA ILE A 50 10.38 8.40 -17.10
C ILE A 50 9.69 9.68 -16.65
N ALA A 51 8.46 9.89 -17.09
CA ALA A 51 7.69 11.10 -16.76
C ALA A 51 6.20 10.77 -16.59
N MET A 52 5.49 11.64 -15.88
CA MET A 52 4.06 11.51 -15.62
C MET A 52 3.24 11.99 -16.82
N ILE A 53 3.33 11.24 -17.93
CA ILE A 53 2.79 11.65 -19.23
C ILE A 53 1.35 11.20 -19.50
N GLY A 54 0.83 10.28 -18.65
CA GLY A 54 -0.45 9.62 -18.92
C GLY A 54 -0.41 8.75 -20.20
N GLY A 55 -1.56 8.32 -20.68
CA GLY A 55 -1.69 7.43 -21.83
C GLY A 55 -1.63 5.96 -21.45
N GLY A 56 -0.68 5.21 -22.01
CA GLY A 56 -0.61 3.75 -21.81
C GLY A 56 -1.77 3.02 -22.51
N VAL A 57 -1.90 1.72 -22.23
CA VAL A 57 -2.92 0.84 -22.85
C VAL A 57 -4.34 1.26 -22.46
N LEU A 58 -4.53 1.79 -21.25
CA LEU A 58 -5.83 2.17 -20.69
C LEU A 58 -6.18 3.65 -20.87
N GLY A 59 -5.24 4.47 -21.34
CA GLY A 59 -5.49 5.87 -21.73
C GLY A 59 -5.61 6.84 -20.55
N TRP A 60 -4.85 6.63 -19.47
CA TRP A 60 -4.82 7.46 -18.28
C TRP A 60 -4.49 8.93 -18.59
N GLN A 61 -5.03 9.85 -17.79
CA GLN A 61 -4.61 11.25 -17.87
C GLN A 61 -3.26 11.44 -17.16
N PRO A 62 -2.44 12.46 -17.54
CA PRO A 62 -1.22 12.77 -16.78
C PRO A 62 -1.52 13.06 -15.32
N GLY A 63 -0.94 12.26 -14.40
CA GLY A 63 -1.16 12.38 -12.95
C GLY A 63 -2.38 11.61 -12.40
N GLU A 64 -3.12 10.92 -13.25
CA GLU A 64 -4.24 10.07 -12.82
C GLU A 64 -3.70 8.75 -12.25
N TRP A 65 -4.09 8.44 -11.01
CA TRP A 65 -3.77 7.14 -10.39
C TRP A 65 -4.79 6.06 -10.76
N THR A 66 -4.41 4.80 -10.60
CA THR A 66 -5.14 3.60 -11.04
C THR A 66 -5.89 2.91 -9.90
N ASP A 67 -6.07 1.59 -10.01
CA ASP A 67 -6.70 0.76 -9.00
C ASP A 67 -5.89 0.66 -7.70
N ASP A 68 -4.57 0.77 -7.76
CA ASP A 68 -3.67 0.75 -6.59
C ASP A 68 -4.10 1.77 -5.52
N THR A 69 -4.14 3.03 -5.91
CA THR A 69 -4.52 4.12 -5.01
C THR A 69 -6.02 4.14 -4.73
N SER A 70 -6.84 3.86 -5.74
CA SER A 70 -8.30 3.84 -5.57
C SER A 70 -8.74 2.81 -4.53
N MET A 71 -8.16 1.62 -4.54
CA MET A 71 -8.44 0.59 -3.54
C MET A 71 -7.86 0.92 -2.16
N ALA A 72 -6.71 1.58 -2.09
CA ALA A 72 -6.12 2.05 -0.84
C ALA A 72 -6.96 3.13 -0.16
N ILE A 73 -7.55 4.07 -0.93
CA ILE A 73 -8.47 5.10 -0.43
C ILE A 73 -9.66 4.45 0.30
N VAL A 74 -10.28 3.43 -0.28
CA VAL A 74 -11.40 2.71 0.35
C VAL A 74 -11.00 2.10 1.70
N VAL A 75 -9.79 1.56 1.84
CA VAL A 75 -9.29 1.04 3.12
C VAL A 75 -9.18 2.15 4.17
N LEU A 76 -8.67 3.32 3.79
CA LEU A 76 -8.57 4.48 4.67
C LEU A 76 -9.94 5.02 5.08
N GLU A 77 -10.89 5.09 4.14
CA GLU A 77 -12.26 5.51 4.41
C GLU A 77 -12.99 4.53 5.34
N ALA A 78 -12.75 3.21 5.16
CA ALA A 78 -13.29 2.18 6.04
C ALA A 78 -12.78 2.32 7.48
N ALA A 79 -11.50 2.67 7.67
CA ALA A 79 -10.97 2.97 9.00
C ALA A 79 -11.73 4.13 9.65
N LEU A 80 -12.03 5.20 8.91
CA LEU A 80 -12.82 6.32 9.42
C LEU A 80 -14.30 5.98 9.68
N ALA A 81 -14.86 5.05 8.90
CA ALA A 81 -16.24 4.61 9.06
C ALA A 81 -16.40 3.61 10.22
N ALA A 82 -15.31 3.00 10.69
CA ALA A 82 -15.33 2.07 11.81
C ALA A 82 -15.73 2.80 13.11
N SER A 83 -16.66 2.23 13.83
CA SER A 83 -17.25 2.84 15.03
C SER A 83 -16.34 2.85 16.25
N ASP A 84 -15.22 2.11 16.22
CA ASP A 84 -14.33 1.94 17.34
C ASP A 84 -12.85 2.06 16.89
N HIS A 85 -12.22 3.16 17.27
CA HIS A 85 -10.78 3.43 17.12
C HIS A 85 -10.17 3.12 15.73
N HIS A 86 -10.94 3.29 14.65
CA HIS A 86 -10.50 3.01 13.27
C HIS A 86 -10.08 1.55 13.02
N ASP A 87 -10.69 0.59 13.72
CA ASP A 87 -10.30 -0.82 13.65
C ASP A 87 -10.81 -1.52 12.38
N LEU A 88 -9.89 -1.79 11.44
CA LEU A 88 -10.16 -2.50 10.17
C LEU A 88 -10.49 -4.00 10.36
N ARG A 89 -10.28 -4.57 11.55
CA ARG A 89 -10.63 -5.95 11.87
C ARG A 89 -12.13 -6.14 12.10
N LEU A 90 -12.85 -5.05 12.38
CA LEU A 90 -14.29 -5.09 12.57
C LEU A 90 -15.02 -5.50 11.30
N GLU A 91 -16.01 -6.37 11.42
CA GLU A 91 -16.84 -6.81 10.29
C GLU A 91 -17.51 -5.62 9.58
N SER A 92 -17.92 -4.58 10.32
CA SER A 92 -18.50 -3.37 9.75
C SER A 92 -17.53 -2.58 8.86
N ALA A 93 -16.25 -2.52 9.23
CA ALA A 93 -15.21 -1.89 8.41
C ALA A 93 -14.93 -2.72 7.14
N GLN A 94 -14.84 -4.04 7.29
CA GLN A 94 -14.65 -4.95 6.17
C GLN A 94 -15.86 -4.99 5.23
N ASP A 95 -17.09 -4.91 5.75
CA ASP A 95 -18.30 -4.77 4.96
C ASP A 95 -18.32 -3.43 4.18
N HIS A 96 -17.77 -2.35 4.77
CA HIS A 96 -17.59 -1.09 4.06
C HIS A 96 -16.61 -1.27 2.89
N ILE A 97 -15.44 -1.85 3.14
CA ILE A 97 -14.44 -2.14 2.09
C ILE A 97 -15.06 -2.97 0.96
N ALA A 98 -15.74 -4.06 1.30
CA ALA A 98 -16.35 -4.96 0.31
C ALA A 98 -17.34 -4.23 -0.60
N ARG A 99 -18.22 -3.43 -0.01
CA ARG A 99 -19.24 -2.67 -0.71
C ARG A 99 -18.66 -1.59 -1.62
N GLU A 100 -17.70 -0.81 -1.11
CA GLU A 100 -17.10 0.28 -1.88
C GLU A 100 -16.19 -0.24 -2.99
N TRP A 101 -15.37 -1.28 -2.76
CA TRP A 101 -14.60 -1.92 -3.83
C TRP A 101 -15.50 -2.50 -4.92
N TYR A 102 -16.62 -3.13 -4.56
CA TYR A 102 -17.57 -3.62 -5.55
C TYR A 102 -18.19 -2.46 -6.35
N SER A 103 -18.64 -1.41 -5.67
CA SER A 103 -19.22 -0.22 -6.33
C SER A 103 -18.23 0.43 -7.29
N TRP A 104 -16.99 0.64 -6.85
CA TRP A 104 -15.92 1.18 -7.67
C TRP A 104 -15.62 0.31 -8.90
N SER A 105 -15.60 -1.00 -8.74
CA SER A 105 -15.29 -1.95 -9.81
C SER A 105 -16.26 -1.95 -10.98
N LEU A 106 -17.45 -1.41 -10.81
CA LEU A 106 -18.47 -1.31 -11.87
C LEU A 106 -18.14 -0.22 -12.91
N GLY A 107 -17.24 0.71 -12.58
CA GLY A 107 -16.90 1.86 -13.45
C GLY A 107 -15.41 2.03 -13.76
N THR A 108 -14.52 1.25 -13.11
CA THR A 108 -13.09 1.35 -13.37
C THR A 108 -12.71 0.71 -14.71
N PRO A 109 -11.79 1.31 -15.48
CA PRO A 109 -11.21 0.68 -16.67
C PRO A 109 -10.13 -0.35 -16.31
N ASP A 110 -9.62 -0.31 -15.08
CA ASP A 110 -8.51 -1.11 -14.61
C ASP A 110 -8.83 -1.82 -13.31
N ILE A 111 -8.54 -3.11 -13.28
CA ILE A 111 -8.65 -3.96 -12.10
C ILE A 111 -7.94 -5.28 -12.35
N GLY A 112 -7.05 -5.68 -11.47
CA GLY A 112 -6.31 -6.94 -11.58
C GLY A 112 -7.23 -8.17 -11.70
N ASN A 113 -6.81 -9.15 -12.48
CA ASN A 113 -7.61 -10.34 -12.84
C ASN A 113 -8.18 -11.10 -11.62
N LEU A 114 -7.34 -11.38 -10.59
CA LEU A 114 -7.78 -12.07 -9.39
C LEU A 114 -8.78 -11.22 -8.59
N THR A 115 -8.47 -9.94 -8.40
CA THR A 115 -9.36 -8.99 -7.71
C THR A 115 -10.72 -8.93 -8.41
N SER A 116 -10.75 -8.72 -9.73
CA SER A 116 -11.98 -8.68 -10.53
C SER A 116 -12.80 -9.97 -10.44
N HIS A 117 -12.13 -11.13 -10.46
CA HIS A 117 -12.78 -12.43 -10.30
C HIS A 117 -13.44 -12.55 -8.92
N VAL A 118 -12.71 -12.22 -7.85
CA VAL A 118 -13.23 -12.29 -6.48
C VAL A 118 -14.41 -11.34 -6.27
N LEU A 119 -14.32 -10.09 -6.72
CA LEU A 119 -15.39 -9.11 -6.56
C LEU A 119 -16.69 -9.55 -7.25
N ARG A 120 -16.59 -10.07 -8.48
CA ARG A 120 -17.76 -10.61 -9.21
C ARG A 120 -18.36 -11.84 -8.52
N SER A 121 -17.51 -12.79 -8.13
CA SER A 121 -17.95 -13.99 -7.44
C SER A 121 -18.59 -13.67 -6.08
N ALA A 122 -18.03 -12.71 -5.33
CA ALA A 122 -18.62 -12.23 -4.08
C ALA A 122 -20.02 -11.62 -4.28
N ALA A 123 -20.21 -10.87 -5.37
CA ALA A 123 -21.53 -10.31 -5.69
C ALA A 123 -22.56 -11.40 -6.03
N ASP A 124 -22.14 -12.47 -6.70
CA ASP A 124 -23.02 -13.61 -6.99
C ASP A 124 -23.37 -14.37 -5.70
N ILE A 125 -22.38 -14.69 -4.86
CA ILE A 125 -22.57 -15.33 -3.55
C ILE A 125 -23.51 -14.50 -2.67
N GLY A 126 -23.27 -13.20 -2.58
CA GLY A 126 -24.09 -12.28 -1.79
C GLY A 126 -25.55 -12.22 -2.28
N ARG A 127 -25.75 -12.22 -3.61
CA ARG A 127 -27.10 -12.25 -4.21
C ARG A 127 -27.84 -13.53 -3.87
N GLU A 128 -27.17 -14.69 -3.94
CA GLU A 128 -27.75 -15.99 -3.55
C GLU A 128 -28.07 -16.04 -2.06
N ALA A 129 -27.27 -15.39 -1.23
CA ALA A 129 -27.52 -15.25 0.21
C ALA A 129 -28.60 -14.19 0.55
N GLY A 130 -29.12 -13.47 -0.43
CA GLY A 130 -30.13 -12.42 -0.24
C GLY A 130 -29.56 -11.08 0.25
N HIS A 131 -28.27 -10.84 0.10
CA HIS A 131 -27.65 -9.55 0.40
C HIS A 131 -27.96 -8.53 -0.71
N TYR A 132 -28.28 -7.29 -0.32
CA TYR A 132 -28.50 -6.19 -1.27
C TYR A 132 -27.21 -5.79 -2.00
N ALA A 133 -26.09 -5.84 -1.29
CA ALA A 133 -24.73 -5.62 -1.81
C ALA A 133 -23.80 -6.66 -1.19
N PRO A 134 -22.69 -7.01 -1.84
CA PRO A 134 -21.76 -7.98 -1.29
C PRO A 134 -21.15 -7.48 0.02
N ARG A 135 -20.89 -8.41 0.93
CA ARG A 135 -20.34 -8.20 2.26
C ARG A 135 -18.96 -8.84 2.38
N ALA A 136 -18.24 -8.52 3.44
CA ALA A 136 -16.94 -9.11 3.72
C ALA A 136 -16.98 -10.66 3.76
N VAL A 137 -18.04 -11.25 4.31
CA VAL A 137 -18.23 -12.72 4.33
C VAL A 137 -18.30 -13.30 2.92
N ASP A 138 -18.95 -12.62 1.98
CA ASP A 138 -19.07 -13.06 0.58
C ASP A 138 -17.72 -12.96 -0.14
N PHE A 139 -16.97 -11.89 0.14
CA PHE A 139 -15.61 -11.70 -0.38
C PHE A 139 -14.66 -12.79 0.11
N ARG A 140 -14.67 -13.08 1.42
CA ARG A 140 -13.85 -14.16 1.99
C ARG A 140 -14.20 -15.52 1.39
N ALA A 141 -15.47 -15.81 1.18
CA ALA A 141 -15.92 -17.04 0.52
C ALA A 141 -15.44 -17.11 -0.93
N ALA A 142 -15.57 -16.02 -1.69
CA ALA A 142 -15.11 -15.92 -3.08
C ALA A 142 -13.58 -16.06 -3.18
N ALA A 143 -12.82 -15.40 -2.30
CA ALA A 143 -11.37 -15.47 -2.28
C ALA A 143 -10.86 -16.88 -1.92
N ALA A 144 -11.49 -17.54 -0.94
CA ALA A 144 -11.19 -18.92 -0.60
C ALA A 144 -11.45 -19.86 -1.77
N LYS A 145 -12.59 -19.71 -2.43
CA LYS A 145 -12.96 -20.52 -3.60
C LYS A 145 -11.99 -20.30 -4.77
N ALA A 146 -11.61 -19.05 -5.06
CA ALA A 146 -10.64 -18.72 -6.10
C ALA A 146 -9.28 -19.39 -5.83
N HIS A 147 -8.86 -19.47 -4.56
CA HIS A 147 -7.62 -20.13 -4.16
C HIS A 147 -7.72 -21.66 -4.26
N GLU A 148 -8.86 -22.27 -3.89
CA GLU A 148 -9.09 -23.71 -4.09
C GLU A 148 -8.98 -24.10 -5.57
N ASP A 149 -9.58 -23.29 -6.45
CA ASP A 149 -9.57 -23.53 -7.90
C ASP A 149 -8.18 -23.26 -8.53
N HIS A 150 -7.42 -22.31 -7.98
CA HIS A 150 -6.09 -21.90 -8.45
C HIS A 150 -5.10 -21.70 -7.29
N PRO A 151 -4.61 -22.80 -6.65
CA PRO A 151 -3.79 -22.71 -5.42
C PRO A 151 -2.46 -21.96 -5.57
N THR A 152 -1.98 -21.77 -6.79
CA THR A 152 -0.73 -21.04 -7.08
C THR A 152 -0.97 -19.56 -7.42
N SER A 153 -2.22 -19.11 -7.43
CA SER A 153 -2.55 -17.71 -7.71
C SER A 153 -2.18 -16.82 -6.52
N ALA A 154 -1.16 -16.00 -6.70
CA ALA A 154 -0.63 -15.08 -5.70
C ALA A 154 -0.33 -13.72 -6.35
N GLY A 155 -1.37 -13.01 -6.78
CA GLY A 155 -1.28 -11.68 -7.38
C GLY A 155 -0.80 -10.63 -6.38
N ASN A 156 -0.28 -9.52 -6.88
CA ASN A 156 0.23 -8.38 -6.10
C ASN A 156 -0.86 -7.38 -5.66
N GLY A 157 -2.09 -7.52 -6.14
CA GLY A 157 -3.18 -6.55 -5.95
C GLY A 157 -3.58 -6.26 -4.50
N SER A 158 -3.15 -7.04 -3.51
CA SER A 158 -3.28 -6.66 -2.10
C SER A 158 -2.03 -5.99 -1.54
N LEU A 159 -0.84 -6.26 -2.09
CA LEU A 159 0.41 -5.65 -1.65
C LEU A 159 0.44 -4.15 -1.97
N MET A 160 -0.05 -3.75 -3.15
CA MET A 160 -0.11 -2.36 -3.60
C MET A 160 -0.84 -1.43 -2.62
N ARG A 161 -1.82 -1.95 -1.87
CA ARG A 161 -2.62 -1.21 -0.89
C ARG A 161 -2.33 -1.55 0.58
N ALA A 162 -1.32 -2.41 0.85
CA ALA A 162 -0.98 -2.84 2.22
C ALA A 162 -0.57 -1.67 3.12
N HIS A 163 0.06 -0.64 2.56
CA HIS A 163 0.44 0.58 3.26
C HIS A 163 -0.75 1.30 3.90
N ALA A 164 -1.93 1.27 3.29
CA ALA A 164 -3.13 1.88 3.86
C ALA A 164 -3.63 1.13 5.10
N SER A 165 -3.49 -0.20 5.12
CA SER A 165 -3.98 -1.06 6.20
C SER A 165 -3.23 -0.89 7.51
N VAL A 166 -1.98 -0.40 7.50
CA VAL A 166 -1.15 -0.24 8.70
C VAL A 166 -1.32 1.13 9.37
N LEU A 167 -1.81 2.14 8.66
CA LEU A 167 -1.87 3.52 9.18
C LEU A 167 -2.71 3.68 10.47
N PRO A 168 -3.85 3.01 10.63
CA PRO A 168 -4.60 3.06 11.89
C PRO A 168 -3.83 2.46 13.09
N TYR A 169 -2.76 1.68 12.83
CA TYR A 169 -2.06 0.85 13.82
C TYR A 169 -0.61 1.26 14.05
N LEU A 170 -0.22 2.51 13.77
CA LEU A 170 1.17 2.96 13.90
C LEU A 170 1.72 2.79 15.33
N LEU A 171 0.91 3.02 16.35
CA LEU A 171 1.25 2.89 17.76
C LEU A 171 0.59 1.68 18.45
N SER A 172 -0.10 0.82 17.70
CA SER A 172 -0.76 -0.37 18.23
C SER A 172 0.24 -1.52 18.46
N PRO A 173 -0.13 -2.55 19.26
CA PRO A 173 0.64 -3.78 19.34
C PRO A 173 0.85 -4.44 17.97
N ASP A 174 2.00 -5.09 17.78
CA ASP A 174 2.38 -5.70 16.50
C ASP A 174 1.36 -6.75 16.04
N ALA A 175 0.84 -7.56 16.95
CA ALA A 175 -0.18 -8.55 16.64
C ALA A 175 -1.47 -7.93 16.06
N ASP A 176 -1.88 -6.76 16.56
CA ASP A 176 -3.06 -6.05 16.06
C ASP A 176 -2.82 -5.50 14.66
N ALA A 177 -1.64 -4.92 14.42
CA ALA A 177 -1.24 -4.42 13.09
C ALA A 177 -1.14 -5.56 12.07
N ALA A 178 -0.51 -6.68 12.44
CA ALA A 178 -0.36 -7.83 11.55
C ALA A 178 -1.73 -8.43 11.17
N GLU A 179 -2.63 -8.62 12.16
CA GLU A 179 -3.97 -9.16 11.86
C GLU A 179 -4.83 -8.19 11.04
N ALA A 180 -4.73 -6.89 11.27
CA ALA A 180 -5.44 -5.90 10.46
C ALA A 180 -5.00 -5.94 8.99
N ILE A 181 -3.68 -5.95 8.73
CA ILE A 181 -3.13 -6.08 7.38
C ILE A 181 -3.59 -7.39 6.73
N ALA A 182 -3.46 -8.50 7.45
CA ALA A 182 -3.84 -9.82 6.96
C ALA A 182 -5.35 -9.93 6.68
N SER A 183 -6.21 -9.36 7.53
CA SER A 183 -7.66 -9.43 7.38
C SER A 183 -8.14 -8.66 6.15
N VAL A 184 -7.59 -7.48 5.87
CA VAL A 184 -7.87 -6.71 4.63
C VAL A 184 -7.35 -7.44 3.40
N CYS A 185 -6.15 -8.03 3.46
CA CYS A 185 -5.59 -8.85 2.38
C CYS A 185 -6.53 -10.01 2.03
N ARG A 186 -6.99 -10.76 3.04
CA ARG A 186 -7.85 -11.95 2.88
C ARG A 186 -9.22 -11.67 2.27
N LEU A 187 -9.64 -10.43 2.15
CA LEU A 187 -10.87 -10.10 1.41
C LEU A 187 -10.77 -10.50 -0.06
N THR A 188 -9.56 -10.51 -0.63
CA THR A 188 -9.36 -10.82 -2.06
C THR A 188 -8.25 -11.83 -2.33
N HIS A 189 -7.24 -11.93 -1.46
CA HIS A 189 -6.04 -12.72 -1.65
C HIS A 189 -5.74 -13.56 -0.41
N VAL A 190 -5.75 -14.87 -0.54
CA VAL A 190 -5.56 -15.80 0.59
C VAL A 190 -4.30 -16.66 0.47
N HIS A 191 -3.51 -16.51 -0.62
CA HIS A 191 -2.25 -17.21 -0.76
C HIS A 191 -1.26 -16.77 0.34
N PRO A 192 -0.53 -17.71 1.00
CA PRO A 192 0.40 -17.36 2.08
C PRO A 192 1.44 -16.29 1.69
N ASP A 193 2.08 -16.43 0.52
CA ASP A 193 3.06 -15.43 0.03
C ASP A 193 2.45 -14.02 -0.04
N THR A 194 1.16 -13.91 -0.39
CA THR A 194 0.50 -12.61 -0.53
C THR A 194 0.23 -11.97 0.84
N ILE A 195 -0.25 -12.76 1.81
CA ILE A 195 -0.51 -12.28 3.17
C ILE A 195 0.82 -11.87 3.83
N GLU A 196 1.85 -12.70 3.71
CA GLU A 196 3.17 -12.45 4.27
C GLU A 196 3.85 -11.21 3.67
N ALA A 197 3.78 -11.04 2.34
CA ALA A 197 4.28 -9.84 1.67
C ALA A 197 3.59 -8.58 2.18
N CYS A 198 2.27 -8.61 2.35
CA CYS A 198 1.50 -7.48 2.91
C CYS A 198 1.92 -7.15 4.35
N ILE A 199 2.12 -8.17 5.19
CA ILE A 199 2.60 -7.98 6.57
C ILE A 199 3.99 -7.36 6.57
N LEU A 200 4.95 -7.95 5.83
CA LEU A 200 6.32 -7.44 5.75
C LEU A 200 6.36 -5.98 5.28
N TRP A 201 5.63 -5.67 4.20
CA TRP A 201 5.60 -4.31 3.65
C TRP A 201 4.91 -3.32 4.58
N GLY A 202 3.78 -3.71 5.19
CA GLY A 202 3.09 -2.89 6.16
C GLY A 202 3.95 -2.57 7.37
N PHE A 203 4.70 -3.54 7.89
CA PHE A 203 5.64 -3.32 8.99
C PHE A 203 6.83 -2.44 8.58
N ALA A 204 7.35 -2.60 7.36
CA ALA A 204 8.39 -1.71 6.82
C ALA A 204 7.89 -0.26 6.71
N VAL A 205 6.67 -0.05 6.19
CA VAL A 205 6.04 1.28 6.11
C VAL A 205 5.83 1.87 7.51
N ARG A 206 5.31 1.08 8.46
CA ARG A 206 5.15 1.50 9.85
C ARG A 206 6.49 1.90 10.49
N HIS A 207 7.51 1.09 10.32
CA HIS A 207 8.86 1.37 10.82
C HIS A 207 9.41 2.67 10.22
N ALA A 208 9.32 2.82 8.91
CA ALA A 208 9.78 4.03 8.22
C ALA A 208 9.02 5.29 8.68
N ILE A 209 7.71 5.21 8.91
CA ILE A 209 6.93 6.32 9.48
C ILE A 209 7.44 6.70 10.87
N LEU A 210 7.72 5.73 11.71
CA LEU A 210 8.11 5.97 13.11
C LEU A 210 9.55 6.44 13.24
N THR A 211 10.47 5.90 12.43
CA THR A 211 11.92 6.14 12.58
C THR A 211 12.54 7.02 11.47
N GLY A 212 12.02 6.93 10.25
CA GLY A 212 12.64 7.50 9.04
C GLY A 212 13.63 6.53 8.38
N GLU A 213 13.75 5.29 8.84
CA GLU A 213 14.67 4.28 8.34
C GLU A 213 13.96 3.29 7.43
N LEU A 214 14.68 2.77 6.42
CA LEU A 214 14.16 1.78 5.46
C LEU A 214 14.66 0.39 5.86
N ASP A 215 13.77 -0.49 6.29
CA ASP A 215 14.07 -1.88 6.57
C ASP A 215 12.83 -2.76 6.36
N VAL A 216 12.88 -3.67 5.39
CA VAL A 216 11.80 -4.63 5.13
C VAL A 216 11.88 -5.88 6.00
N ARG A 217 12.96 -6.06 6.77
CA ARG A 217 13.16 -7.21 7.66
C ARG A 217 12.43 -7.08 8.98
N VAL A 218 12.03 -5.86 9.35
CA VAL A 218 11.36 -5.58 10.65
C VAL A 218 10.06 -6.38 10.85
N GLY A 219 9.44 -6.84 9.77
CA GLY A 219 8.22 -7.68 9.81
C GLY A 219 8.50 -9.18 9.89
N LEU A 220 9.75 -9.65 9.76
CA LEU A 220 10.06 -11.08 9.71
C LEU A 220 9.62 -11.83 10.97
N ASP A 221 9.66 -11.18 12.13
CA ASP A 221 9.24 -11.78 13.39
C ASP A 221 7.73 -12.07 13.47
N GLN A 222 6.94 -11.50 12.56
CA GLN A 222 5.51 -11.77 12.45
C GLN A 222 5.20 -13.06 11.64
N LEU A 223 6.22 -13.66 11.02
CA LEU A 223 6.06 -14.86 10.19
C LEU A 223 6.49 -16.12 10.95
N GLU A 224 5.98 -17.27 10.49
CA GLU A 224 6.43 -18.58 10.96
C GLU A 224 7.92 -18.82 10.62
N PRO A 225 8.69 -19.52 11.47
CA PRO A 225 10.15 -19.64 11.33
C PRO A 225 10.61 -20.12 9.94
N GLU A 226 9.95 -21.12 9.36
CA GLU A 226 10.30 -21.65 8.04
C GLU A 226 10.09 -20.60 6.93
N ARG A 227 9.09 -19.74 7.11
CA ARG A 227 8.77 -18.67 6.14
C ARG A 227 9.75 -17.51 6.23
N ARG A 228 10.28 -17.22 7.43
CA ARG A 228 11.29 -16.15 7.64
C ARG A 228 12.51 -16.36 6.77
N THR A 229 13.06 -17.57 6.74
CA THR A 229 14.24 -17.88 5.92
C THR A 229 13.96 -17.65 4.44
N ALA A 230 12.84 -18.15 3.94
CA ALA A 230 12.47 -17.96 2.53
C ALA A 230 12.30 -16.47 2.16
N TRP A 231 11.76 -15.66 3.05
CA TRP A 231 11.64 -14.21 2.82
C TRP A 231 12.97 -13.49 2.94
N GLN A 232 13.83 -13.92 3.84
CA GLN A 232 15.20 -13.37 3.96
C GLN A 232 15.99 -13.59 2.67
N ASP A 233 15.96 -14.80 2.10
CA ASP A 233 16.60 -15.12 0.83
C ASP A 233 16.06 -14.24 -0.32
N ARG A 234 14.72 -14.02 -0.37
CA ARG A 234 14.07 -13.16 -1.37
C ARG A 234 14.47 -11.68 -1.23
N ILE A 235 14.63 -11.20 0.00
CA ILE A 235 15.08 -9.84 0.29
C ILE A 235 16.53 -9.66 -0.14
N GLU A 236 17.41 -10.62 0.20
CA GLU A 236 18.82 -10.61 -0.20
C GLU A 236 18.98 -10.65 -1.72
N GLU A 237 18.20 -11.50 -2.41
CA GLU A 237 18.18 -11.53 -3.88
C GLU A 237 17.77 -10.17 -4.48
N ALA A 238 16.80 -9.47 -3.87
CA ALA A 238 16.36 -8.15 -4.35
C ALA A 238 17.45 -7.09 -4.16
N GLU A 239 18.21 -7.13 -3.06
CA GLU A 239 19.31 -6.20 -2.77
C GLU A 239 20.51 -6.38 -3.70
N GLU A 240 20.72 -7.59 -4.23
CA GLU A 240 21.78 -7.93 -5.18
C GLU A 240 21.34 -7.75 -6.65
N SER A 241 20.11 -7.34 -6.89
CA SER A 241 19.48 -7.28 -8.21
C SER A 241 19.03 -5.86 -8.58
N THR A 242 18.47 -5.74 -9.77
CA THR A 242 17.76 -4.52 -10.21
C THR A 242 16.29 -4.84 -10.49
N PRO A 243 15.36 -3.87 -10.44
CA PRO A 243 13.92 -4.12 -10.63
C PRO A 243 13.58 -4.87 -11.90
N VAL A 244 14.29 -4.60 -13.00
CA VAL A 244 14.08 -5.22 -14.32
C VAL A 244 14.31 -6.74 -14.33
N MET A 245 15.00 -7.30 -13.36
CA MET A 245 15.22 -8.73 -13.23
C MET A 245 13.97 -9.48 -12.78
N PHE A 246 13.06 -8.82 -12.10
CA PHE A 246 11.82 -9.40 -11.55
C PHE A 246 10.66 -9.26 -12.54
N ARG A 247 10.78 -9.92 -13.70
CA ARG A 247 9.82 -9.82 -14.82
C ARG A 247 8.41 -10.31 -14.50
N ARG A 248 8.25 -11.14 -13.48
CA ARG A 248 6.94 -11.66 -13.03
C ARG A 248 6.39 -10.80 -11.89
N ASN A 249 6.41 -9.49 -12.08
CA ASN A 249 6.01 -8.52 -11.05
C ASN A 249 4.48 -8.36 -10.86
N GLY A 250 3.64 -8.97 -11.70
CA GLY A 250 2.24 -9.24 -11.37
C GLY A 250 2.05 -10.33 -10.30
N TRP A 251 3.10 -11.12 -9.99
CA TRP A 251 3.14 -12.02 -8.85
C TRP A 251 3.69 -11.30 -7.63
N VAL A 252 3.05 -11.48 -6.47
CA VAL A 252 3.32 -10.71 -5.25
C VAL A 252 4.80 -10.69 -4.82
N VAL A 253 5.49 -11.85 -4.91
CA VAL A 253 6.91 -11.92 -4.55
C VAL A 253 7.76 -11.12 -5.55
N GLY A 254 7.47 -11.24 -6.84
CA GLY A 254 8.16 -10.48 -7.87
C GLY A 254 7.94 -8.96 -7.72
N ALA A 255 6.71 -8.52 -7.38
CA ALA A 255 6.42 -7.12 -7.09
C ALA A 255 7.17 -6.60 -5.85
N PHE A 256 7.15 -7.38 -4.76
CA PHE A 256 7.90 -7.07 -3.54
C PHE A 256 9.40 -6.90 -3.82
N GLN A 257 9.99 -7.88 -4.53
CA GLN A 257 11.41 -7.87 -4.87
C GLN A 257 11.76 -6.72 -5.82
N ALA A 258 10.94 -6.45 -6.84
CA ALA A 258 11.17 -5.32 -7.76
C ALA A 258 11.11 -3.98 -7.03
N ALA A 259 10.14 -3.78 -6.15
CA ALA A 259 10.00 -2.58 -5.35
C ALA A 259 11.16 -2.40 -4.35
N TRP A 260 11.56 -3.48 -3.67
CA TRP A 260 12.70 -3.43 -2.75
C TRP A 260 14.03 -3.21 -3.49
N ALA A 261 14.24 -3.85 -4.64
CA ALA A 261 15.42 -3.62 -5.48
C ALA A 261 15.50 -2.16 -5.96
N ALA A 262 14.38 -1.52 -6.30
CA ALA A 262 14.35 -0.10 -6.67
C ALA A 262 14.81 0.81 -5.52
N ILE A 263 14.39 0.50 -4.30
CA ILE A 263 14.76 1.23 -3.08
C ILE A 263 16.22 0.97 -2.71
N ALA A 264 16.63 -0.29 -2.66
CA ALA A 264 18.00 -0.68 -2.31
C ALA A 264 19.04 -0.11 -3.30
N GLY A 265 18.68 -0.02 -4.58
CA GLY A 265 19.53 0.55 -5.63
C GLY A 265 19.86 2.05 -5.46
N VAL A 266 19.04 2.79 -4.71
CA VAL A 266 19.32 4.20 -4.38
C VAL A 266 20.36 4.32 -3.28
N GLY A 267 20.52 3.28 -2.46
CA GLY A 267 21.42 3.29 -1.29
C GLY A 267 20.84 4.01 -0.07
N PRO A 268 21.69 4.38 0.90
CA PRO A 268 21.26 5.03 2.13
C PRO A 268 20.54 6.36 1.85
N ILE A 269 19.49 6.66 2.63
CA ILE A 269 18.78 7.94 2.53
C ILE A 269 19.77 9.09 2.77
N PRO A 270 19.93 10.01 1.80
CA PRO A 270 20.86 11.11 1.93
C PRO A 270 20.31 12.20 2.87
N GLU A 271 21.21 13.03 3.40
CA GLU A 271 20.84 14.23 4.13
C GLU A 271 20.43 15.37 3.17
N GLY A 272 19.41 16.13 3.58
CA GLY A 272 18.99 17.33 2.88
C GLY A 272 17.84 17.11 1.90
N LYS A 273 16.95 18.10 1.84
CA LYS A 273 15.66 18.02 1.15
C LYS A 273 15.75 17.73 -0.35
N PHE A 274 16.75 18.30 -1.04
CA PHE A 274 16.92 18.08 -2.48
C PHE A 274 17.42 16.68 -2.76
N ALA A 275 18.44 16.22 -2.03
CA ALA A 275 18.99 14.87 -2.18
C ALA A 275 17.93 13.79 -1.81
N GLN A 276 17.09 14.03 -0.81
CA GLN A 276 15.96 13.16 -0.47
C GLN A 276 14.91 13.09 -1.57
N ARG A 277 14.61 14.23 -2.22
CA ARG A 277 13.74 14.26 -3.40
C ARG A 277 14.34 13.45 -4.55
N ASP A 278 15.61 13.67 -4.85
CA ASP A 278 16.31 12.98 -5.93
C ASP A 278 16.33 11.46 -5.68
N ALA A 279 16.51 11.04 -4.42
CA ALA A 279 16.45 9.64 -4.01
C ALA A 279 15.05 9.03 -4.23
N LEU A 280 13.99 9.75 -3.86
CA LEU A 280 12.60 9.30 -4.11
C LEU A 280 12.35 9.17 -5.62
N VAL A 281 12.71 10.19 -6.40
CA VAL A 281 12.54 10.19 -7.86
C VAL A 281 13.28 9.02 -8.48
N ALA A 282 14.54 8.80 -8.12
CA ALA A 282 15.34 7.70 -8.65
C ALA A 282 14.74 6.32 -8.34
N ALA A 283 14.19 6.12 -7.13
CA ALA A 283 13.53 4.87 -6.78
C ALA A 283 12.25 4.65 -7.60
N LEU A 284 11.41 5.69 -7.75
CA LEU A 284 10.17 5.61 -8.53
C LEU A 284 10.45 5.39 -10.02
N GLU A 285 11.43 6.08 -10.59
CA GLU A 285 11.84 5.88 -11.98
C GLU A 285 12.39 4.46 -12.20
N ALA A 286 13.21 3.93 -11.28
CA ALA A 286 13.72 2.57 -11.38
C ALA A 286 12.59 1.53 -11.34
N ALA A 287 11.55 1.75 -10.51
CA ALA A 287 10.38 0.91 -10.44
C ALA A 287 9.56 0.96 -11.74
N ALA A 288 9.28 2.16 -12.26
CA ALA A 288 8.53 2.35 -13.50
C ALA A 288 9.26 1.80 -14.74
N ARG A 289 10.61 1.76 -14.72
CA ARG A 289 11.44 1.16 -15.78
C ARG A 289 11.39 -0.36 -15.82
N ALA A 290 10.92 -1.02 -14.74
CA ALA A 290 10.93 -2.47 -14.62
C ALA A 290 10.13 -3.19 -15.73
N GLY A 291 9.18 -2.49 -16.33
CA GLY A 291 8.25 -3.05 -17.33
C GLY A 291 7.16 -3.91 -16.70
N TYR A 292 6.26 -4.37 -17.51
CA TYR A 292 5.11 -5.22 -17.16
C TYR A 292 4.11 -4.54 -16.25
N ASP A 293 4.17 -4.70 -14.94
CA ASP A 293 3.25 -4.17 -13.93
C ASP A 293 3.96 -3.01 -13.20
N THR A 294 4.06 -1.89 -13.87
CA THR A 294 4.93 -0.77 -13.48
C THR A 294 4.29 0.18 -12.50
N ASP A 295 3.00 0.42 -12.59
CA ASP A 295 2.22 1.23 -11.66
C ASP A 295 2.19 0.60 -10.28
N THR A 296 1.85 -0.70 -10.18
CA THR A 296 1.87 -1.44 -8.93
C THR A 296 3.27 -1.45 -8.28
N VAL A 297 4.33 -1.75 -9.04
CA VAL A 297 5.70 -1.75 -8.47
C VAL A 297 6.10 -0.36 -7.99
N ALA A 298 5.79 0.69 -8.76
CA ALA A 298 6.10 2.05 -8.37
C ALA A 298 5.22 2.57 -7.21
N CYS A 299 3.95 2.16 -7.13
CA CYS A 299 3.07 2.41 -5.99
C CYS A 299 3.64 1.81 -4.70
N ILE A 300 4.01 0.52 -4.73
CA ILE A 300 4.63 -0.18 -3.60
C ILE A 300 5.93 0.55 -3.19
N THR A 301 6.82 0.84 -4.14
CA THR A 301 8.08 1.60 -3.91
C THR A 301 7.80 2.96 -3.27
N GLY A 302 6.86 3.71 -3.83
CA GLY A 302 6.47 5.03 -3.35
C GLY A 302 5.95 5.01 -1.91
N SER A 303 5.18 3.99 -1.56
CA SER A 303 4.62 3.86 -0.22
C SER A 303 5.71 3.80 0.87
N LEU A 304 6.79 3.06 0.64
CA LEU A 304 7.87 2.92 1.60
C LEU A 304 8.84 4.11 1.57
N MET A 305 9.20 4.60 0.38
CA MET A 305 10.02 5.81 0.26
C MET A 305 9.34 7.03 0.85
N GLY A 306 8.06 7.21 0.58
CA GLY A 306 7.26 8.29 1.16
C GLY A 306 7.10 8.18 2.68
N ALA A 307 7.00 6.95 3.19
CA ALA A 307 6.98 6.67 4.63
C ALA A 307 8.28 7.07 5.34
N ALA A 308 9.42 6.99 4.66
CA ALA A 308 10.70 7.42 5.23
C ALA A 308 10.93 8.94 5.08
N LEU A 309 10.59 9.51 3.92
CA LEU A 309 10.99 10.88 3.53
C LEU A 309 9.90 11.94 3.75
N GLY A 310 8.63 11.52 3.86
CA GLY A 310 7.47 12.40 3.96
C GLY A 310 7.02 12.97 2.60
N HIS A 311 5.77 13.46 2.54
CA HIS A 311 5.14 13.91 1.28
C HIS A 311 5.86 15.11 0.62
N LYS A 312 6.67 15.88 1.36
CA LYS A 312 7.43 17.00 0.78
C LYS A 312 8.62 16.57 -0.07
N ALA A 313 9.02 15.29 0.00
CA ALA A 313 10.00 14.73 -0.89
C ALA A 313 9.44 14.50 -2.31
N VAL A 314 8.13 14.34 -2.46
CA VAL A 314 7.49 14.26 -3.78
C VAL A 314 7.67 15.59 -4.51
N PRO A 315 8.15 15.61 -5.78
CA PRO A 315 8.31 16.84 -6.56
C PRO A 315 7.02 17.68 -6.60
N PRO A 316 7.11 19.03 -6.41
CA PRO A 316 5.92 19.86 -6.43
C PRO A 316 5.14 19.83 -7.75
N GLU A 317 5.84 19.64 -8.86
CA GLU A 317 5.28 19.50 -10.22
C GLU A 317 4.43 18.23 -10.33
N TRP A 318 4.85 17.11 -9.75
CA TRP A 318 4.07 15.87 -9.73
C TRP A 318 2.85 16.00 -8.80
N ARG A 319 3.04 16.55 -7.60
CA ARG A 319 1.92 16.76 -6.66
C ARG A 319 0.79 17.63 -7.20
N ARG A 320 1.10 18.59 -8.11
CA ARG A 320 0.08 19.50 -8.67
C ARG A 320 -0.84 18.86 -9.71
N VAL A 321 -0.38 17.78 -10.33
CA VAL A 321 -1.15 17.09 -11.38
C VAL A 321 -1.76 15.79 -10.90
N LEU A 322 -1.45 15.37 -9.66
CA LEU A 322 -1.88 14.09 -9.09
C LEU A 322 -3.36 14.14 -8.72
N PHE A 323 -4.17 13.24 -9.28
CA PHE A 323 -5.59 13.11 -9.02
C PHE A 323 -6.10 11.71 -9.42
N GLY A 324 -7.33 11.38 -9.03
CA GLY A 324 -8.00 10.15 -9.48
C GLY A 324 -9.28 9.86 -8.71
N TRP A 325 -9.80 8.64 -8.84
CA TRP A 325 -11.01 8.24 -8.14
C TRP A 325 -10.84 8.37 -6.61
N PRO A 326 -11.88 8.85 -5.88
CA PRO A 326 -13.24 9.22 -6.28
C PRO A 326 -13.39 10.69 -6.72
N GLY A 327 -12.36 11.33 -7.19
CA GLY A 327 -12.24 12.75 -7.54
C GLY A 327 -11.38 13.50 -6.53
N TYR A 328 -10.46 12.79 -5.89
CA TYR A 328 -9.49 13.38 -4.97
C TYR A 328 -8.26 13.90 -5.70
N GLU A 329 -7.64 14.90 -5.07
CA GLU A 329 -6.31 15.42 -5.37
C GLU A 329 -5.39 15.15 -4.17
N VAL A 330 -4.16 15.64 -4.21
CA VAL A 330 -3.18 15.45 -3.12
C VAL A 330 -3.67 15.97 -1.76
N GLU A 331 -4.40 17.09 -1.76
CA GLU A 331 -4.88 17.68 -0.51
C GLU A 331 -5.94 16.81 0.17
N GLU A 332 -6.85 16.19 -0.60
CA GLU A 332 -7.85 15.24 -0.09
C GLU A 332 -7.18 13.97 0.43
N LEU A 333 -6.17 13.42 -0.28
CA LEU A 333 -5.40 12.28 0.21
C LEU A 333 -4.68 12.60 1.53
N ALA A 334 -4.03 13.75 1.61
CA ALA A 334 -3.33 14.17 2.82
C ALA A 334 -4.31 14.33 4.01
N ASN A 335 -5.45 14.97 3.78
CA ASN A 335 -6.50 15.15 4.78
C ASN A 335 -7.11 13.81 5.23
N LEU A 336 -7.29 12.86 4.30
CA LEU A 336 -7.78 11.52 4.61
C LEU A 336 -6.82 10.81 5.58
N VAL A 337 -5.52 10.81 5.28
CA VAL A 337 -4.49 10.21 6.14
C VAL A 337 -4.45 10.89 7.52
N GLU A 338 -4.43 12.23 7.57
CA GLU A 338 -4.41 12.97 8.84
C GLU A 338 -5.61 12.61 9.74
N ARG A 339 -6.78 12.40 9.16
CA ARG A 339 -7.98 11.95 9.90
C ARG A 339 -7.82 10.51 10.41
N VAL A 340 -7.27 9.61 9.60
CA VAL A 340 -7.05 8.21 9.98
C VAL A 340 -6.07 8.08 11.14
N ILE A 341 -5.00 8.89 11.15
CA ILE A 341 -4.00 8.84 12.21
C ILE A 341 -4.33 9.74 13.41
N ALA A 342 -5.37 10.58 13.35
CA ALA A 342 -5.72 11.54 14.40
C ALA A 342 -5.84 10.91 15.80
N PRO A 343 -6.42 9.70 16.00
CA PRO A 343 -6.48 9.08 17.33
C PRO A 343 -5.11 8.76 17.93
N GLN A 344 -4.07 8.72 17.12
CA GLN A 344 -2.69 8.39 17.51
C GLN A 344 -1.82 9.64 17.74
N VAL A 345 -2.37 10.81 17.52
CA VAL A 345 -1.65 12.09 17.73
C VAL A 345 -1.71 12.47 19.20
N ALA A 346 -0.58 12.93 19.77
CA ALA A 346 -0.57 13.46 21.13
C ALA A 346 -1.48 14.68 21.23
N GLU A 347 -2.33 14.74 22.25
CA GLU A 347 -3.06 15.96 22.59
C GLU A 347 -2.04 17.04 22.95
N GLU A 348 -2.06 18.17 22.22
CA GLU A 348 -1.30 19.35 22.64
C GLU A 348 -1.85 19.82 23.99
N PRO A 349 -0.99 20.09 24.99
CA PRO A 349 -1.46 20.65 26.25
C PRO A 349 -2.17 21.96 25.96
N ILE A 350 -3.45 22.03 26.33
CA ILE A 350 -4.25 23.25 26.21
C ILE A 350 -3.52 24.37 27.01
N PRO A 351 -3.19 25.51 26.39
CA PRO A 351 -2.42 26.58 27.02
C PRO A 351 -3.13 27.21 28.21
#